data_edd326998d25a35e2b21de4f7aa93ffd
#
_entry.id   edd326998d25a35e2b21de4f7aa93ffd
#
_cell.length_a   1.000
_cell.length_b   1.000
_cell.length_c   1.000
_cell.angle_alpha   90.00
_cell.angle_beta   90.00
_cell.angle_gamma   90.00
#
_symmetry.space_group_name_H-M   'P 1'
#
loop_
_entity.id
_entity.type
_entity.pdbx_description
1 polymer ?
#
loop_
_entity_poly.entity_id
_entity_poly.type
_entity_poly.pdbx_seq_one_letter_code
_entity_poly.pdbx_strand_id
1 'polypeptide(L)'
;VMYYSTDPIVLDNLTEGNHSFHIWLVDTDHAPLDPSIEATVDFTISGEITITSIYDIQYVSDPDSDDESSYNGQEVTINGIVTAEFWGSDQYRYMNVQDAEGPWNGIVCFDYNGWDQFSWVDEFGDVHPGPGEGDEVTLTGTIEEYYNLTELIDVTTGIVHSSFGPETLIMPSVISVSDISEAYEGCLL
;
A
#
# COMPACT_ATOMS: atom_id res chain seq x y z
N VAL A 1 28.70 -9.99 15.83
CA VAL A 1 28.25 -11.37 15.60
C VAL A 1 28.81 -11.84 14.28
N MET A 2 29.33 -13.07 14.23
CA MET A 2 29.78 -13.69 12.97
C MET A 2 28.67 -14.52 12.37
N TYR A 3 28.51 -14.42 11.06
CA TYR A 3 27.49 -15.10 10.32
C TYR A 3 28.14 -15.95 9.21
N TYR A 4 27.78 -17.23 9.15
CA TYR A 4 28.40 -18.21 8.27
C TYR A 4 27.41 -18.85 7.27
N SER A 5 26.25 -18.24 7.09
CA SER A 5 25.21 -18.74 6.18
C SER A 5 24.99 -17.78 5.02
N THR A 6 24.38 -18.30 3.95
CA THR A 6 23.83 -17.50 2.85
C THR A 6 22.33 -17.23 3.05
N ASP A 7 21.75 -17.67 4.18
CA ASP A 7 20.37 -17.40 4.50
C ASP A 7 20.17 -15.91 4.83
N PRO A 8 18.96 -15.37 4.69
CA PRO A 8 18.65 -14.00 5.08
C PRO A 8 18.99 -13.72 6.55
N ILE A 9 19.54 -12.55 6.83
CA ILE A 9 19.77 -12.08 8.18
C ILE A 9 18.50 -11.41 8.70
N VAL A 10 17.90 -11.99 9.72
CA VAL A 10 16.72 -11.42 10.38
C VAL A 10 17.18 -10.54 11.54
N LEU A 11 16.66 -9.31 11.59
CA LEU A 11 16.91 -8.35 12.66
C LEU A 11 15.62 -8.23 13.49
N ASP A 12 15.64 -8.79 14.69
CA ASP A 12 14.49 -8.79 15.60
C ASP A 12 14.62 -7.71 16.68
N ASN A 13 13.48 -7.29 17.22
CA ASN A 13 13.36 -6.39 18.37
C ASN A 13 14.06 -5.03 18.20
N LEU A 14 14.04 -4.49 16.99
CA LEU A 14 14.48 -3.14 16.74
C LEU A 14 13.48 -2.15 17.33
N THR A 15 13.99 -1.10 17.95
CA THR A 15 13.16 0.02 18.46
C THR A 15 12.84 0.98 17.31
N GLU A 16 11.82 1.81 17.49
CA GLU A 16 11.59 2.92 16.57
C GLU A 16 12.81 3.85 16.45
N GLY A 17 13.00 4.42 15.27
CA GLY A 17 14.07 5.34 14.96
C GLY A 17 15.01 4.87 13.86
N ASN A 18 16.08 5.63 13.66
CA ASN A 18 17.07 5.34 12.63
C ASN A 18 18.01 4.25 13.08
N HIS A 19 18.24 3.29 12.17
CA HIS A 19 19.17 2.18 12.36
C HIS A 19 20.16 2.13 11.21
N SER A 20 21.36 1.62 11.50
CA SER A 20 22.40 1.34 10.51
C SER A 20 22.85 -0.09 10.68
N PHE A 21 22.77 -0.86 9.62
CA PHE A 21 23.26 -2.23 9.57
C PHE A 21 24.52 -2.28 8.71
N HIS A 22 25.62 -2.67 9.32
CA HIS A 22 26.93 -2.75 8.67
C HIS A 22 27.42 -4.20 8.66
N ILE A 23 27.83 -4.69 7.49
CA ILE A 23 28.45 -5.99 7.31
C ILE A 23 29.81 -5.84 6.64
N TRP A 24 30.74 -6.72 6.98
CA TRP A 24 32.04 -6.83 6.31
C TRP A 24 32.50 -8.31 6.26
N LEU A 25 33.26 -8.64 5.24
CA LEU A 25 33.88 -9.95 5.12
C LEU A 25 35.17 -10.01 5.92
N VAL A 26 35.39 -11.15 6.54
CA VAL A 26 36.61 -11.43 7.33
C VAL A 26 37.29 -12.72 6.80
N ASP A 27 38.56 -12.82 7.04
CA ASP A 27 39.33 -14.02 6.78
C ASP A 27 39.11 -15.11 7.87
N THR A 28 39.87 -16.23 7.77
CA THR A 28 39.77 -17.34 8.72
C THR A 28 40.25 -16.99 10.13
N ASP A 29 41.02 -15.93 10.28
CA ASP A 29 41.53 -15.41 11.58
C ASP A 29 40.64 -14.29 12.12
N HIS A 30 39.48 -14.06 11.47
CA HIS A 30 38.47 -13.05 11.80
C HIS A 30 38.95 -11.59 11.63
N ALA A 31 40.00 -11.40 10.85
CA ALA A 31 40.45 -10.07 10.46
C ALA A 31 39.69 -9.59 9.20
N PRO A 32 39.34 -8.28 9.10
CA PRO A 32 38.78 -7.74 7.87
C PRO A 32 39.71 -8.01 6.68
N LEU A 33 39.12 -8.27 5.52
CA LEU A 33 39.90 -8.44 4.28
C LEU A 33 40.64 -7.15 3.92
N ASP A 34 41.76 -7.26 3.25
CA ASP A 34 42.51 -6.15 2.66
C ASP A 34 42.66 -6.37 1.15
N PRO A 35 42.01 -5.55 0.27
CA PRO A 35 41.10 -4.45 0.63
C PRO A 35 39.78 -4.94 1.29
N SER A 36 39.19 -4.10 2.14
CA SER A 36 37.93 -4.44 2.83
C SER A 36 36.79 -4.60 1.84
N ILE A 37 35.94 -5.61 2.12
CA ILE A 37 34.67 -5.81 1.40
C ILE A 37 33.59 -5.63 2.46
N GLU A 38 32.85 -4.54 2.34
CA GLU A 38 31.86 -4.14 3.32
C GLU A 38 30.65 -3.46 2.67
N ALA A 39 29.50 -3.48 3.37
CA ALA A 39 28.29 -2.77 2.99
C ALA A 39 27.58 -2.22 4.23
N THR A 40 26.94 -1.08 4.06
CA THR A 40 26.08 -0.47 5.09
C THR A 40 24.71 -0.20 4.50
N VAL A 41 23.68 -0.53 5.27
CA VAL A 41 22.29 -0.19 4.97
C VAL A 41 21.75 0.63 6.11
N ASP A 42 21.32 1.85 5.83
CA ASP A 42 20.63 2.72 6.78
C ASP A 42 19.12 2.59 6.53
N PHE A 43 18.35 2.43 7.60
CA PHE A 43 16.89 2.31 7.53
C PHE A 43 16.25 2.89 8.79
N THR A 44 14.96 3.20 8.71
CA THR A 44 14.19 3.73 9.82
C THR A 44 13.09 2.75 10.19
N ILE A 45 12.95 2.45 11.49
CA ILE A 45 11.76 1.81 12.02
C ILE A 45 10.80 2.92 12.44
N SER A 46 9.69 3.03 11.75
CA SER A 46 8.58 3.91 12.14
C SER A 46 7.71 3.23 13.19
N GLY A 47 6.97 4.06 13.95
CA GLY A 47 6.01 3.58 14.93
C GLY A 47 4.88 2.74 14.34
N GLU A 48 4.00 2.27 15.19
CA GLU A 48 2.81 1.52 14.78
C GLU A 48 1.97 2.36 13.82
N ILE A 49 1.76 1.85 12.61
CA ILE A 49 0.88 2.48 11.62
C ILE A 49 -0.55 2.14 12.00
N THR A 50 -1.36 3.15 12.27
CA THR A 50 -2.81 2.95 12.48
C THR A 50 -3.49 2.85 11.12
N ILE A 51 -4.05 1.68 10.83
CA ILE A 51 -4.87 1.46 9.63
C ILE A 51 -6.29 1.92 9.88
N THR A 52 -6.81 2.76 9.00
CA THR A 52 -8.21 3.16 8.98
C THR A 52 -8.95 2.25 8.00
N SER A 53 -10.04 1.66 8.41
CA SER A 53 -10.86 0.81 7.54
C SER A 53 -11.48 1.65 6.43
N ILE A 54 -11.51 1.12 5.21
CA ILE A 54 -12.16 1.79 4.08
C ILE A 54 -13.65 1.95 4.37
N TYR A 55 -14.26 0.97 5.04
CA TYR A 55 -15.64 1.08 5.48
C TYR A 55 -15.90 2.32 6.35
N ASP A 56 -15.03 2.61 7.33
CA ASP A 56 -15.20 3.78 8.19
C ASP A 56 -15.04 5.10 7.44
N ILE A 57 -14.22 5.11 6.39
CA ILE A 57 -14.01 6.27 5.52
C ILE A 57 -15.25 6.51 4.65
N GLN A 58 -15.75 5.46 4.02
CA GLN A 58 -16.82 5.53 3.01
C GLN A 58 -18.22 5.62 3.60
N TYR A 59 -18.45 5.00 4.78
CA TYR A 59 -19.80 4.85 5.30
C TYR A 59 -20.43 6.18 5.70
N VAL A 60 -21.56 6.51 5.05
CA VAL A 60 -22.47 7.60 5.42
C VAL A 60 -23.86 7.04 5.69
N SER A 61 -24.54 7.57 6.71
CA SER A 61 -25.83 7.04 7.18
C SER A 61 -27.01 7.45 6.31
N ASP A 62 -26.90 8.53 5.56
CA ASP A 62 -27.96 9.11 4.70
C ASP A 62 -27.33 9.75 3.44
N PRO A 63 -26.84 8.91 2.50
CA PRO A 63 -26.14 9.39 1.31
C PRO A 63 -27.02 10.19 0.35
N ASP A 64 -28.35 10.07 0.45
CA ASP A 64 -29.27 10.89 -0.34
C ASP A 64 -29.31 12.36 0.12
N SER A 65 -28.89 12.62 1.35
CA SER A 65 -28.87 13.95 1.97
C SER A 65 -27.48 14.58 1.99
N ASP A 66 -26.49 13.78 2.29
CA ASP A 66 -25.08 14.16 2.40
C ASP A 66 -24.24 12.92 2.25
N ASP A 67 -23.47 12.85 1.17
CA ASP A 67 -22.59 11.73 0.84
C ASP A 67 -21.13 11.97 1.24
N GLU A 68 -20.83 13.16 1.81
CA GLU A 68 -19.47 13.53 2.21
C GLU A 68 -18.94 12.62 3.34
N SER A 69 -17.75 12.08 3.12
CA SER A 69 -17.03 11.32 4.14
C SER A 69 -16.71 12.15 5.38
N SER A 70 -16.91 11.57 6.55
CA SER A 70 -16.50 12.19 7.82
C SER A 70 -14.97 12.37 7.94
N TYR A 71 -14.20 11.76 7.05
CA TYR A 71 -12.74 11.86 6.96
C TYR A 71 -12.26 12.90 5.95
N ASN A 72 -13.17 13.61 5.25
CA ASN A 72 -12.78 14.63 4.27
C ASN A 72 -11.77 15.63 4.85
N GLY A 73 -10.64 15.82 4.15
CA GLY A 73 -9.51 16.65 4.55
C GLY A 73 -8.58 16.03 5.61
N GLN A 74 -8.77 14.78 6.00
CA GLN A 74 -7.91 14.09 6.97
C GLN A 74 -6.90 13.19 6.25
N GLU A 75 -5.68 13.13 6.80
CA GLU A 75 -4.69 12.14 6.41
C GLU A 75 -5.01 10.82 7.10
N VAL A 76 -5.07 9.74 6.32
CA VAL A 76 -5.33 8.38 6.79
C VAL A 76 -4.35 7.40 6.17
N THR A 77 -4.21 6.24 6.80
CA THR A 77 -3.53 5.09 6.21
C THR A 77 -4.53 3.97 6.03
N ILE A 78 -4.64 3.46 4.81
CA ILE A 78 -5.48 2.31 4.44
C ILE A 78 -4.60 1.11 4.09
N ASN A 79 -5.16 -0.10 4.20
CA ASN A 79 -4.59 -1.33 3.66
C ASN A 79 -5.68 -2.06 2.87
N GLY A 80 -5.35 -2.63 1.73
CA GLY A 80 -6.31 -3.37 0.92
C GLY A 80 -5.70 -3.95 -0.35
N ILE A 81 -6.55 -4.55 -1.16
CA ILE A 81 -6.19 -5.16 -2.45
C ILE A 81 -6.56 -4.21 -3.58
N VAL A 82 -5.66 -4.02 -4.53
CA VAL A 82 -5.96 -3.31 -5.79
C VAL A 82 -6.92 -4.14 -6.61
N THR A 83 -8.13 -3.64 -6.82
CA THR A 83 -9.20 -4.34 -7.57
C THR A 83 -9.34 -3.86 -9.01
N ALA A 84 -8.86 -2.66 -9.30
CA ALA A 84 -8.82 -2.13 -10.66
C ALA A 84 -7.76 -1.04 -10.79
N GLU A 85 -7.22 -0.89 -11.99
CA GLU A 85 -6.27 0.15 -12.36
C GLU A 85 -6.76 0.84 -13.64
N PHE A 86 -6.79 2.17 -13.65
CA PHE A 86 -7.26 2.96 -14.78
C PHE A 86 -6.20 3.98 -15.23
N TRP A 87 -6.01 4.07 -16.52
CA TRP A 87 -5.20 5.12 -17.15
C TRP A 87 -6.14 6.24 -17.62
N GLY A 88 -6.00 7.41 -17.03
CA GLY A 88 -6.67 8.61 -17.51
C GLY A 88 -6.01 9.13 -18.79
N SER A 89 -6.73 9.98 -19.54
CA SER A 89 -6.24 10.61 -20.78
C SER A 89 -5.00 11.49 -20.59
N ASP A 90 -4.70 11.92 -19.37
CA ASP A 90 -3.67 12.88 -19.02
C ASP A 90 -2.50 12.28 -18.23
N GLN A 91 -2.28 10.98 -18.33
CA GLN A 91 -1.25 10.20 -17.62
C GLN A 91 -1.54 9.98 -16.12
N TYR A 92 -2.66 10.44 -15.59
CA TYR A 92 -3.06 10.17 -14.23
C TYR A 92 -3.56 8.75 -14.10
N ARG A 93 -3.13 8.09 -13.04
CA ARG A 93 -3.59 6.75 -12.71
C ARG A 93 -4.61 6.84 -11.59
N TYR A 94 -5.73 6.21 -11.83
CA TYR A 94 -6.69 5.87 -10.79
C TYR A 94 -6.52 4.41 -10.44
N MET A 95 -6.70 4.11 -9.19
CA MET A 95 -6.62 2.75 -8.68
C MET A 95 -7.74 2.56 -7.67
N ASN A 96 -8.48 1.47 -7.78
CA ASN A 96 -9.46 1.09 -6.76
C ASN A 96 -8.81 0.13 -5.79
N VAL A 97 -8.99 0.39 -4.49
CA VAL A 97 -8.52 -0.46 -3.41
C VAL A 97 -9.70 -0.89 -2.56
N GLN A 98 -9.77 -2.18 -2.22
CA GLN A 98 -10.77 -2.72 -1.30
C GLN A 98 -10.11 -3.47 -0.14
N ASP A 99 -10.63 -3.27 1.07
CA ASP A 99 -10.18 -3.98 2.27
C ASP A 99 -11.08 -5.18 2.64
N ALA A 100 -12.28 -5.25 2.06
CA ALA A 100 -13.20 -6.38 2.18
C ALA A 100 -14.16 -6.47 1.00
N GLU A 101 -14.93 -7.57 0.93
CA GLU A 101 -16.02 -7.72 -0.03
C GLU A 101 -17.26 -6.91 0.39
N GLY A 102 -18.05 -6.50 -0.59
CA GLY A 102 -19.36 -5.86 -0.36
C GLY A 102 -19.30 -4.34 -0.27
N PRO A 103 -20.44 -3.73 0.09
CA PRO A 103 -20.59 -2.27 0.05
C PRO A 103 -19.71 -1.56 1.08
N TRP A 104 -19.33 -0.32 0.78
CA TRP A 104 -18.55 0.59 1.63
C TRP A 104 -17.08 0.17 1.85
N ASN A 105 -16.61 -0.89 1.21
CA ASN A 105 -15.26 -1.40 1.41
C ASN A 105 -14.30 -1.10 0.26
N GLY A 106 -14.70 -0.25 -0.69
CA GLY A 106 -13.88 0.18 -1.80
C GLY A 106 -13.63 1.69 -1.76
N ILE A 107 -12.46 2.11 -2.23
CA ILE A 107 -12.10 3.53 -2.37
C ILE A 107 -11.32 3.76 -3.65
N VAL A 108 -11.58 4.88 -4.29
CA VAL A 108 -10.77 5.36 -5.41
C VAL A 108 -9.52 6.05 -4.87
N CYS A 109 -8.36 5.64 -5.36
CA CYS A 109 -7.10 6.28 -5.05
C CYS A 109 -6.61 7.02 -6.30
N PHE A 110 -6.24 8.28 -6.13
CA PHE A 110 -5.75 9.13 -7.22
C PHE A 110 -4.44 9.81 -6.84
N ASP A 111 -3.43 9.74 -7.71
CA ASP A 111 -2.16 10.45 -7.50
C ASP A 111 -1.72 11.19 -8.77
N TYR A 112 -1.47 12.50 -8.64
CA TYR A 112 -1.01 13.37 -9.72
C TYR A 112 0.36 12.97 -10.28
N ASN A 113 1.21 12.37 -9.47
CA ASN A 113 2.55 11.94 -9.85
C ASN A 113 2.55 10.53 -10.46
N GLY A 114 1.41 9.83 -10.40
CA GLY A 114 1.26 8.45 -10.79
C GLY A 114 1.90 7.48 -9.78
N TRP A 115 1.67 6.20 -10.00
CA TRP A 115 2.02 5.13 -9.06
C TRP A 115 3.45 4.60 -9.23
N ASP A 116 4.18 5.02 -10.28
CA ASP A 116 5.55 4.58 -10.56
C ASP A 116 6.54 4.95 -9.45
N GLN A 117 6.22 5.95 -8.63
CA GLN A 117 7.00 6.32 -7.45
C GLN A 117 7.02 5.22 -6.36
N PHE A 118 6.06 4.30 -6.39
CA PHE A 118 5.96 3.15 -5.49
C PHE A 118 6.40 1.86 -6.18
N SER A 119 7.42 1.93 -7.04
CA SER A 119 8.00 0.76 -7.65
C SER A 119 8.56 -0.21 -6.59
N TRP A 120 8.39 -1.49 -6.82
CA TRP A 120 8.82 -2.54 -5.92
C TRP A 120 9.51 -3.69 -6.65
N VAL A 121 10.19 -4.55 -5.91
CA VAL A 121 10.91 -5.69 -6.46
C VAL A 121 10.34 -6.96 -5.85
N ASP A 122 9.94 -7.90 -6.68
CA ASP A 122 9.39 -9.18 -6.23
C ASP A 122 10.49 -10.15 -5.72
N GLU A 123 10.06 -11.30 -5.24
CA GLU A 123 10.95 -12.34 -4.71
C GLU A 123 11.90 -12.97 -5.76
N PHE A 124 11.61 -12.77 -7.05
CA PHE A 124 12.42 -13.23 -8.18
C PHE A 124 13.42 -12.15 -8.65
N GLY A 125 13.33 -10.94 -8.12
CA GLY A 125 14.17 -9.80 -8.47
C GLY A 125 13.65 -8.97 -9.66
N ASP A 126 12.42 -9.19 -10.10
CA ASP A 126 11.78 -8.41 -11.14
C ASP A 126 11.25 -7.09 -10.58
N VAL A 127 11.48 -6.00 -11.32
CA VAL A 127 11.04 -4.65 -10.93
C VAL A 127 9.65 -4.36 -11.50
N HIS A 128 8.72 -4.04 -10.62
CA HIS A 128 7.36 -3.61 -10.96
C HIS A 128 7.25 -2.08 -10.85
N PRO A 129 6.65 -1.40 -11.83
CA PRO A 129 6.64 0.07 -11.89
C PRO A 129 5.58 0.72 -10.98
N GLY A 130 4.97 -0.01 -10.08
CA GLY A 130 3.94 0.44 -9.17
C GLY A 130 2.99 -0.69 -8.83
N PRO A 131 2.02 -0.47 -7.95
CA PRO A 131 1.00 -1.46 -7.64
C PRO A 131 0.12 -1.73 -8.86
N GLY A 132 -0.31 -2.98 -9.02
CA GLY A 132 -1.21 -3.44 -10.05
C GLY A 132 -2.38 -4.24 -9.47
N GLU A 133 -3.34 -4.58 -10.33
CA GLU A 133 -4.50 -5.39 -9.93
C GLU A 133 -4.07 -6.70 -9.26
N GLY A 134 -4.60 -6.96 -8.07
CA GLY A 134 -4.29 -8.13 -7.24
C GLY A 134 -3.20 -7.90 -6.20
N ASP A 135 -2.48 -6.78 -6.26
CA ASP A 135 -1.48 -6.46 -5.23
C ASP A 135 -2.14 -5.98 -3.94
N GLU A 136 -1.61 -6.40 -2.80
CA GLU A 136 -1.92 -5.82 -1.51
C GLU A 136 -1.08 -4.56 -1.30
N VAL A 137 -1.74 -3.47 -0.90
CA VAL A 137 -1.10 -2.17 -0.68
C VAL A 137 -1.42 -1.59 0.69
N THR A 138 -0.46 -0.87 1.26
CA THR A 138 -0.69 0.06 2.37
C THR A 138 -0.37 1.46 1.88
N LEU A 139 -1.35 2.36 1.90
CA LEU A 139 -1.25 3.71 1.36
C LEU A 139 -1.60 4.75 2.44
N THR A 140 -0.79 5.79 2.54
CA THR A 140 -1.09 6.97 3.37
C THR A 140 -1.34 8.17 2.46
N GLY A 141 -2.47 8.80 2.62
CA GLY A 141 -2.88 9.96 1.82
C GLY A 141 -3.98 10.76 2.49
N THR A 142 -4.50 11.75 1.80
CA THR A 142 -5.58 12.63 2.27
C THR A 142 -6.90 12.19 1.64
N ILE A 143 -7.97 12.16 2.42
CA ILE A 143 -9.32 11.96 1.90
C ILE A 143 -9.82 13.28 1.34
N GLU A 144 -10.33 13.25 0.10
CA GLU A 144 -10.98 14.37 -0.56
C GLU A 144 -12.31 13.95 -1.15
N GLU A 145 -13.30 14.85 -1.05
CA GLU A 145 -14.55 14.74 -1.80
C GLU A 145 -14.43 15.51 -3.12
N TYR A 146 -14.44 14.79 -4.22
CA TYR A 146 -14.35 15.36 -5.56
C TYR A 146 -15.58 15.02 -6.40
N TYR A 147 -16.50 15.99 -6.56
CA TYR A 147 -17.77 15.79 -7.27
C TYR A 147 -18.61 14.61 -6.76
N ASN A 148 -18.75 14.49 -5.44
CA ASN A 148 -19.43 13.39 -4.78
C ASN A 148 -18.74 12.03 -4.99
N LEU A 149 -17.43 12.00 -5.05
CA LEU A 149 -16.59 10.83 -5.08
C LEU A 149 -15.58 10.94 -3.93
N THR A 150 -15.65 10.04 -2.99
CA THR A 150 -14.65 9.96 -1.92
C THR A 150 -13.37 9.34 -2.44
N GLU A 151 -12.30 10.12 -2.50
CA GLU A 151 -11.00 9.71 -3.02
C GLU A 151 -9.90 9.76 -1.97
N LEU A 152 -8.91 8.87 -2.06
CA LEU A 152 -7.62 9.01 -1.40
C LEU A 152 -6.65 9.68 -2.36
N ILE A 153 -6.20 10.88 -2.03
CA ILE A 153 -5.31 11.70 -2.85
C ILE A 153 -3.99 12.02 -2.15
N ASP A 154 -3.05 12.65 -2.87
CA ASP A 154 -1.77 13.14 -2.33
C ASP A 154 -1.04 12.05 -1.52
N VAL A 155 -0.89 10.87 -2.12
CA VAL A 155 -0.30 9.72 -1.43
C VAL A 155 1.17 9.97 -1.11
N THR A 156 1.48 10.04 0.18
CA THR A 156 2.81 10.36 0.71
C THR A 156 3.65 9.11 0.98
N THR A 157 3.01 7.98 1.26
CA THR A 157 3.66 6.70 1.51
C THR A 157 2.84 5.58 0.87
N GLY A 158 3.53 4.71 0.14
CA GLY A 158 2.94 3.51 -0.44
C GLY A 158 3.87 2.32 -0.24
N ILE A 159 3.33 1.22 0.28
CA ILE A 159 4.03 -0.06 0.41
C ILE A 159 3.22 -1.07 -0.40
N VAL A 160 3.88 -1.75 -1.32
CA VAL A 160 3.30 -2.87 -2.05
C VAL A 160 3.76 -4.15 -1.38
N HIS A 161 2.81 -4.92 -0.91
CA HIS A 161 3.07 -6.23 -0.33
C HIS A 161 2.87 -7.26 -1.44
N SER A 162 3.95 -7.86 -1.92
CA SER A 162 3.84 -8.92 -2.93
C SER A 162 3.11 -10.12 -2.34
N SER A 163 1.92 -10.41 -2.85
CA SER A 163 1.34 -11.72 -2.63
C SER A 163 0.32 -12.04 -3.71
N PHE A 164 0.77 -12.63 -4.78
CA PHE A 164 -0.09 -13.38 -5.68
C PHE A 164 -0.53 -14.67 -4.99
N GLY A 165 -1.60 -14.60 -4.19
CA GLY A 165 -2.26 -15.77 -3.67
C GLY A 165 -3.74 -15.71 -4.01
N PRO A 166 -4.37 -16.81 -4.52
CA PRO A 166 -5.82 -16.83 -4.77
C PRO A 166 -6.65 -16.63 -3.50
N GLU A 167 -6.01 -16.56 -2.34
CA GLU A 167 -6.64 -16.40 -1.02
C GLU A 167 -6.89 -14.92 -0.64
N THR A 168 -6.34 -13.97 -1.41
CA THR A 168 -6.44 -12.52 -1.14
C THR A 168 -7.27 -11.77 -2.19
N LEU A 169 -7.83 -12.46 -3.19
CA LEU A 169 -8.66 -11.80 -4.21
C LEU A 169 -10.01 -11.37 -3.61
N ILE A 170 -10.32 -10.09 -3.77
CA ILE A 170 -11.67 -9.58 -3.53
C ILE A 170 -12.59 -10.13 -4.63
N MET A 171 -13.69 -10.77 -4.22
CA MET A 171 -14.66 -11.29 -5.16
C MET A 171 -15.65 -10.20 -5.56
N PRO A 172 -16.00 -10.11 -6.88
CA PRO A 172 -16.99 -9.14 -7.34
C PRO A 172 -18.33 -9.31 -6.63
N SER A 173 -18.94 -8.20 -6.22
CA SER A 173 -20.31 -8.19 -5.71
C SER A 173 -21.29 -8.35 -6.84
N VAL A 174 -22.20 -9.33 -6.74
CA VAL A 174 -23.28 -9.52 -7.72
C VAL A 174 -24.49 -8.75 -7.26
N ILE A 175 -24.75 -7.62 -7.90
CA ILE A 175 -25.89 -6.75 -7.58
C ILE A 175 -26.76 -6.49 -8.80
N SER A 176 -27.99 -6.03 -8.56
CA SER A 176 -28.86 -5.54 -9.62
C SER A 176 -28.47 -4.12 -10.02
N VAL A 177 -28.64 -3.74 -11.28
CA VAL A 177 -28.38 -2.37 -11.74
C VAL A 177 -29.16 -1.31 -10.94
N SER A 178 -30.33 -1.68 -10.42
CA SER A 178 -31.15 -0.81 -9.56
C SER A 178 -30.56 -0.60 -8.16
N ASP A 179 -29.60 -1.41 -7.75
CA ASP A 179 -29.00 -1.39 -6.41
C ASP A 179 -27.65 -0.67 -6.40
N ILE A 180 -27.19 -0.23 -7.59
CA ILE A 180 -26.00 0.63 -7.69
C ILE A 180 -26.29 1.94 -6.95
N SER A 181 -25.44 2.24 -5.96
CA SER A 181 -25.58 3.40 -5.10
C SER A 181 -24.20 3.79 -4.56
N GLU A 182 -24.15 4.86 -3.81
CA GLU A 182 -22.98 5.34 -3.06
C GLU A 182 -22.22 4.20 -2.36
N ALA A 183 -22.94 3.29 -1.72
CA ALA A 183 -22.36 2.17 -0.98
C ALA A 183 -21.43 1.25 -1.81
N TYR A 184 -21.47 1.34 -3.15
CA TYR A 184 -20.63 0.53 -4.05
C TYR A 184 -19.57 1.36 -4.77
N GLU A 185 -19.37 2.60 -4.36
CA GLU A 185 -18.29 3.43 -4.86
C GLU A 185 -16.92 2.75 -4.64
N GLY A 186 -16.08 2.76 -5.66
CA GLY A 186 -14.76 2.09 -5.60
C GLY A 186 -14.79 0.56 -5.47
N CYS A 187 -15.97 -0.07 -5.34
CA CYS A 187 -16.10 -1.51 -5.17
C CYS A 187 -16.08 -2.26 -6.51
N LEU A 188 -15.55 -3.49 -6.47
CA LEU A 188 -15.58 -4.42 -7.59
C LEU A 188 -16.98 -5.05 -7.71
N LEU A 189 -17.62 -4.91 -8.88
CA LEU A 189 -18.95 -5.39 -9.22
C LEU A 189 -18.93 -6.42 -10.36
#